data_901a8d7be3fc1ce3312b0967b038a2e7
#
_entry.id   901a8d7be3fc1ce3312b0967b038a2e7
#
_cell.length_a   1.000
_cell.length_b   1.000
_cell.length_c   1.000
_cell.angle_alpha   90.00
_cell.angle_beta   90.00
_cell.angle_gamma   90.00
#
_symmetry.space_group_name_H-M   'P 1'
#
loop_
_entity.id
_entity.type
_entity.pdbx_description
1 polymer ?
#
loop_
_entity_poly.entity_id
_entity_poly.type
_entity_poly.pdbx_seq_one_letter_code
_entity_poly.pdbx_strand_id
1 'polypeptide(L)'
;EDERHSDGEPSLGGDIEGVQQYLWNEEHGTFYDYNVSRGSQNHFVSATNLFPLWAGLCSREQAEKTVKSQLPALLCRGGIASTAPISAEISGPERQWDYPYGWAPHQILIWEGLERYGFKEEMQRAAFAWVGMIIRATVEYNGLIPEKFNVEKGSHKTDVEYGNVGAIFDYVPQGGFGWTNASLVLGIARLTDAQKAELDALADKV
;
A
#
# COMPACT_ATOMS: atom_id res chain seq x y z
N GLU A 1 -38.24 -0.01 -32.99
CA GLU A 1 -37.22 1.04 -33.12
C GLU A 1 -36.41 0.99 -31.85
N ASP A 2 -35.21 0.41 -31.98
CA ASP A 2 -34.30 0.02 -30.92
C ASP A 2 -33.24 1.15 -30.84
N GLU A 3 -33.43 2.08 -29.90
CA GLU A 3 -32.42 3.08 -29.58
C GLU A 3 -31.31 2.41 -28.79
N ARG A 4 -30.35 1.81 -29.49
CA ARG A 4 -29.08 1.40 -28.91
C ARG A 4 -28.31 2.66 -28.47
N HIS A 5 -28.22 2.86 -27.17
CA HIS A 5 -27.26 3.77 -26.57
C HIS A 5 -25.87 3.39 -27.08
N SER A 6 -25.28 4.29 -27.82
CA SER A 6 -23.85 4.24 -28.13
C SER A 6 -23.11 4.62 -26.84
N ASP A 7 -22.84 3.63 -26.02
CA ASP A 7 -21.87 3.77 -24.95
C ASP A 7 -20.51 4.01 -25.60
N GLY A 8 -20.16 5.30 -25.73
CA GLY A 8 -18.82 5.69 -26.14
C GLY A 8 -17.83 5.06 -25.18
N GLU A 9 -16.90 4.26 -25.70
CA GLU A 9 -15.79 3.76 -24.90
C GLU A 9 -15.12 4.95 -24.19
N PRO A 10 -14.92 4.88 -22.86
CA PRO A 10 -14.22 5.96 -22.14
C PRO A 10 -12.86 6.16 -22.79
N SER A 11 -12.59 7.33 -23.32
CA SER A 11 -11.30 7.64 -23.90
C SER A 11 -10.27 7.72 -22.77
N LEU A 12 -9.20 6.94 -22.85
CA LEU A 12 -8.07 6.99 -21.90
C LEU A 12 -7.59 8.42 -21.62
N GLY A 13 -7.73 9.34 -22.59
CA GLY A 13 -7.43 10.76 -22.44
C GLY A 13 -8.32 11.47 -21.44
N GLY A 14 -9.63 11.21 -21.46
CA GLY A 14 -10.59 11.81 -20.53
C GLY A 14 -10.38 11.38 -19.09
N ASP A 15 -9.97 10.13 -18.87
CA ASP A 15 -9.68 9.60 -17.54
C ASP A 15 -8.43 10.24 -16.93
N ILE A 16 -7.38 10.46 -17.73
CA ILE A 16 -6.15 11.13 -17.29
C ILE A 16 -6.44 12.59 -16.93
N GLU A 17 -7.18 13.31 -17.77
CA GLU A 17 -7.57 14.69 -17.51
C GLU A 17 -8.38 14.81 -16.22
N GLY A 18 -9.32 13.90 -15.98
CA GLY A 18 -10.11 13.85 -14.76
C GLY A 18 -9.25 13.62 -13.50
N VAL A 19 -8.28 12.71 -13.55
CA VAL A 19 -7.35 12.49 -12.45
C VAL A 19 -6.53 13.74 -12.15
N GLN A 20 -6.01 14.41 -13.19
CA GLN A 20 -5.23 15.63 -13.03
C GLN A 20 -6.08 16.80 -12.51
N GLN A 21 -7.29 16.95 -13.00
CA GLN A 21 -8.17 18.05 -12.63
C GLN A 21 -8.73 17.94 -11.21
N TYR A 22 -9.13 16.73 -10.79
CA TYR A 22 -9.88 16.54 -9.55
C TYR A 22 -9.06 15.98 -8.41
N LEU A 23 -8.06 15.12 -8.69
CA LEU A 23 -7.33 14.42 -7.66
C LEU A 23 -5.99 15.07 -7.32
N TRP A 24 -5.31 15.73 -8.28
CA TRP A 24 -4.04 16.40 -7.99
C TRP A 24 -4.23 17.63 -7.10
N ASN A 25 -3.43 17.71 -6.04
CA ASN A 25 -3.36 18.86 -5.14
C ASN A 25 -1.96 19.47 -5.21
N GLU A 26 -1.83 20.64 -5.82
CA GLU A 26 -0.54 21.32 -6.00
C GLU A 26 0.05 21.80 -4.68
N GLU A 27 -0.79 22.24 -3.74
CA GLU A 27 -0.34 22.77 -2.45
C GLU A 27 0.29 21.66 -1.58
N HIS A 28 -0.33 20.47 -1.56
CA HIS A 28 0.15 19.32 -0.80
C HIS A 28 1.11 18.42 -1.60
N GLY A 29 1.23 18.64 -2.91
CA GLY A 29 2.10 17.87 -3.79
C GLY A 29 1.74 16.39 -3.86
N THR A 30 0.43 16.06 -3.90
CA THR A 30 -0.05 14.68 -3.96
C THR A 30 -1.44 14.58 -4.55
N PHE A 31 -1.90 13.35 -4.76
CA PHE A 31 -3.26 13.06 -5.22
C PHE A 31 -4.13 12.67 -4.03
N TYR A 32 -5.35 13.18 -4.01
CA TYR A 32 -6.37 12.85 -3.01
C TYR A 32 -7.65 12.37 -3.68
N ASP A 33 -8.44 11.60 -2.93
CA ASP A 33 -9.79 11.26 -3.35
C ASP A 33 -10.65 12.52 -3.48
N TYR A 34 -11.53 12.52 -4.47
CA TYR A 34 -12.47 13.61 -4.69
C TYR A 34 -13.88 13.22 -4.29
N ASN A 35 -14.45 13.97 -3.37
CA ASN A 35 -15.83 13.79 -2.97
C ASN A 35 -16.77 14.54 -3.91
N VAL A 36 -17.41 13.82 -4.81
CA VAL A 36 -18.30 14.40 -5.84
C VAL A 36 -19.47 15.15 -5.22
N SER A 37 -20.06 14.64 -4.14
CA SER A 37 -21.20 15.26 -3.47
C SER A 37 -20.85 16.57 -2.79
N ARG A 38 -19.60 16.73 -2.33
CA ARG A 38 -19.11 17.96 -1.68
C ARG A 38 -18.39 18.88 -2.67
N GLY A 39 -18.03 18.41 -3.85
CA GLY A 39 -17.26 19.16 -4.83
C GLY A 39 -15.84 19.50 -4.34
N SER A 40 -15.23 18.65 -3.52
CA SER A 40 -13.91 18.93 -2.91
C SER A 40 -13.10 17.67 -2.66
N GLN A 41 -11.77 17.84 -2.59
CA GLN A 41 -10.86 16.77 -2.23
C GLN A 41 -11.01 16.37 -0.76
N ASN A 42 -10.76 15.09 -0.49
CA ASN A 42 -10.69 14.53 0.85
C ASN A 42 -9.21 14.34 1.22
N HIS A 43 -8.66 15.24 2.04
CA HIS A 43 -7.24 15.28 2.40
C HIS A 43 -6.88 14.16 3.37
N PHE A 44 -7.02 12.93 2.91
CA PHE A 44 -6.74 11.72 3.67
C PHE A 44 -5.47 11.04 3.15
N VAL A 45 -4.51 10.78 4.02
CA VAL A 45 -3.24 10.15 3.66
C VAL A 45 -3.36 8.64 3.72
N SER A 46 -3.29 8.00 2.57
CA SER A 46 -3.37 6.55 2.44
C SER A 46 -2.45 6.03 1.33
N ALA A 47 -2.28 4.72 1.28
CA ALA A 47 -1.51 4.04 0.23
C ALA A 47 -2.00 4.41 -1.18
N THR A 48 -3.30 4.71 -1.34
CA THR A 48 -3.90 5.08 -2.62
C THR A 48 -3.36 6.39 -3.21
N ASN A 49 -2.84 7.29 -2.37
CA ASN A 49 -2.20 8.52 -2.84
C ASN A 49 -0.95 8.26 -3.70
N LEU A 50 -0.36 7.06 -3.59
CA LEU A 50 0.80 6.62 -4.38
C LEU A 50 0.40 5.79 -5.62
N PHE A 51 -0.87 5.39 -5.77
CA PHE A 51 -1.33 4.59 -6.92
C PHE A 51 -1.21 5.30 -8.27
N PRO A 52 -1.32 6.63 -8.39
CA PRO A 52 -1.06 7.32 -9.65
C PRO A 52 0.36 7.09 -10.21
N LEU A 53 1.34 6.81 -9.35
CA LEU A 53 2.68 6.39 -9.80
C LEU A 53 2.61 5.03 -10.51
N TRP A 54 1.94 4.07 -9.91
CA TRP A 54 1.74 2.74 -10.51
C TRP A 54 1.00 2.83 -11.85
N ALA A 55 -0.07 3.62 -11.89
CA ALA A 55 -0.85 3.82 -13.09
C ALA A 55 -0.13 4.63 -14.19
N GLY A 56 1.02 5.25 -13.88
CA GLY A 56 1.78 6.07 -14.83
C GLY A 56 1.11 7.40 -15.14
N LEU A 57 0.31 7.94 -14.22
CA LEU A 57 -0.50 9.15 -14.39
C LEU A 57 0.24 10.43 -13.96
N CYS A 58 1.39 10.30 -13.30
CA CYS A 58 2.14 11.45 -12.81
C CYS A 58 3.08 12.03 -13.87
N SER A 59 3.25 13.35 -13.88
CA SER A 59 4.48 13.92 -14.42
C SER A 59 5.67 13.56 -13.51
N ARG A 60 6.90 13.73 -13.98
CA ARG A 60 8.11 13.49 -13.17
C ARG A 60 8.10 14.32 -11.88
N GLU A 61 7.76 15.60 -12.00
CA GLU A 61 7.67 16.52 -10.87
C GLU A 61 6.58 16.12 -9.87
N GLN A 62 5.40 15.71 -10.35
CA GLN A 62 4.32 15.22 -9.51
C GLN A 62 4.73 13.95 -8.75
N ALA A 63 5.43 13.02 -9.40
CA ALA A 63 5.93 11.82 -8.76
C ALA A 63 6.92 12.14 -7.64
N GLU A 64 7.86 13.07 -7.87
CA GLU A 64 8.82 13.54 -6.86
C GLU A 64 8.13 14.19 -5.65
N LYS A 65 7.17 15.09 -5.90
CA LYS A 65 6.38 15.73 -4.84
C LYS A 65 5.59 14.68 -4.04
N THR A 66 4.89 13.76 -4.72
CA THR A 66 4.06 12.72 -4.09
C THR A 66 4.90 11.76 -3.24
N VAL A 67 6.02 11.26 -3.74
CA VAL A 67 6.90 10.37 -2.98
C VAL A 67 7.45 11.09 -1.75
N LYS A 68 7.89 12.33 -1.91
CA LYS A 68 8.44 13.12 -0.80
C LYS A 68 7.41 13.43 0.29
N SER A 69 6.15 13.70 -0.09
CA SER A 69 5.10 14.08 0.85
C SER A 69 4.42 12.87 1.50
N GLN A 70 4.20 11.76 0.78
CA GLN A 70 3.38 10.65 1.25
C GLN A 70 4.18 9.47 1.80
N LEU A 71 5.27 9.08 1.15
CA LEU A 71 6.00 7.88 1.53
C LEU A 71 6.51 7.88 2.97
N PRO A 72 7.05 9.00 3.53
CA PRO A 72 7.49 9.03 4.92
C PRO A 72 6.39 8.82 5.96
N ALA A 73 5.14 9.18 5.64
CA ALA A 73 4.00 9.00 6.53
C ALA A 73 3.44 7.57 6.49
N LEU A 74 3.72 6.82 5.42
CA LEU A 74 3.18 5.49 5.18
C LEU A 74 4.21 4.36 5.40
N LEU A 75 5.51 4.64 5.22
CA LEU A 75 6.56 3.63 5.34
C LEU A 75 6.90 3.37 6.80
N CYS A 76 6.49 2.21 7.28
CA CYS A 76 6.73 1.71 8.63
C CYS A 76 7.88 0.69 8.66
N ARG A 77 8.16 0.14 9.85
CA ARG A 77 9.20 -0.87 10.07
C ARG A 77 9.01 -2.14 9.24
N GLY A 78 7.76 -2.56 9.00
CA GLY A 78 7.41 -3.79 8.29
C GLY A 78 6.88 -3.56 6.87
N GLY A 79 7.03 -2.37 6.30
CA GLY A 79 6.52 -2.03 4.98
C GLY A 79 5.54 -0.86 5.00
N ILE A 80 4.73 -0.73 3.96
CA ILE A 80 3.82 0.39 3.77
C ILE A 80 2.49 0.11 4.47
N ALA A 81 2.07 1.03 5.35
CA ALA A 81 0.77 1.00 5.98
C ALA A 81 -0.34 1.40 5.00
N SER A 82 -1.55 0.93 5.25
CA SER A 82 -2.73 1.26 4.43
C SER A 82 -3.07 2.74 4.49
N THR A 83 -2.95 3.34 5.69
CA THR A 83 -3.15 4.77 5.91
C THR A 83 -2.04 5.32 6.82
N ALA A 84 -1.90 6.64 6.88
CA ALA A 84 -1.18 7.27 7.97
C ALA A 84 -1.94 7.10 9.30
N PRO A 85 -1.27 7.28 10.46
CA PRO A 85 -1.96 7.30 11.74
C PRO A 85 -3.10 8.33 11.74
N ILE A 86 -4.31 7.87 12.04
CA ILE A 86 -5.51 8.71 12.08
C ILE A 86 -5.80 9.01 13.55
N SER A 87 -6.16 10.26 13.85
CA SER A 87 -6.56 10.59 15.22
C SER A 87 -7.84 9.84 15.60
N ALA A 88 -7.92 9.35 16.84
CA ALA A 88 -9.07 8.60 17.34
C ALA A 88 -10.40 9.38 17.22
N GLU A 89 -10.33 10.70 17.14
CA GLU A 89 -11.49 11.58 16.97
C GLU A 89 -12.12 11.47 15.56
N ILE A 90 -11.33 11.06 14.56
CA ILE A 90 -11.75 10.98 13.15
C ILE A 90 -12.07 9.54 12.74
N SER A 91 -11.33 8.55 13.28
CA SER A 91 -11.32 7.19 12.74
C SER A 91 -12.49 6.31 13.17
N GLY A 92 -13.14 6.60 14.30
CA GLY A 92 -14.03 5.61 14.89
C GLY A 92 -13.28 4.31 15.27
N PRO A 93 -13.93 3.14 15.23
CA PRO A 93 -13.25 1.87 15.50
C PRO A 93 -12.21 1.56 14.43
N GLU A 94 -11.05 1.03 14.84
CA GLU A 94 -9.97 0.60 13.94
C GLU A 94 -10.50 -0.41 12.92
N ARG A 95 -10.16 -0.18 11.66
CA ARG A 95 -10.55 -1.05 10.55
C ARG A 95 -9.33 -1.78 10.00
N GLN A 96 -9.55 -2.94 9.40
CA GLN A 96 -8.47 -3.76 8.87
C GLN A 96 -7.66 -3.12 7.73
N TRP A 97 -8.17 -2.07 7.08
CA TRP A 97 -7.50 -1.31 6.02
C TRP A 97 -7.02 0.07 6.50
N ASP A 98 -6.94 0.27 7.80
CA ASP A 98 -6.37 1.47 8.42
C ASP A 98 -4.96 1.19 8.98
N TYR A 99 -4.25 2.25 9.38
CA TYR A 99 -3.05 2.12 10.18
C TYR A 99 -3.37 1.35 11.48
N PRO A 100 -2.53 0.45 11.95
CA PRO A 100 -1.15 0.17 11.52
C PRO A 100 -1.00 -1.01 10.55
N TYR A 101 -2.04 -1.37 9.81
CA TYR A 101 -2.04 -2.58 8.99
C TYR A 101 -1.51 -2.32 7.59
N GLY A 102 -0.73 -3.30 7.09
CA GLY A 102 -0.23 -3.35 5.73
C GLY A 102 -0.72 -4.59 4.99
N TRP A 103 -0.96 -4.43 3.69
CA TRP A 103 -1.51 -5.43 2.79
C TRP A 103 -0.63 -5.59 1.56
N ALA A 104 -0.53 -6.83 1.08
CA ALA A 104 0.29 -7.16 -0.08
C ALA A 104 -0.01 -6.33 -1.35
N PRO A 105 -1.28 -6.07 -1.72
CA PRO A 105 -1.57 -5.24 -2.90
C PRO A 105 -0.95 -3.85 -2.82
N HIS A 106 -1.04 -3.19 -1.66
CA HIS A 106 -0.44 -1.86 -1.47
C HIS A 106 1.07 -1.89 -1.67
N GLN A 107 1.75 -2.92 -1.15
CA GLN A 107 3.19 -3.07 -1.31
C GLN A 107 3.56 -3.19 -2.79
N ILE A 108 2.94 -4.12 -3.51
CA ILE A 108 3.26 -4.44 -4.91
C ILE A 108 3.04 -3.21 -5.79
N LEU A 109 1.86 -2.59 -5.72
CA LEU A 109 1.51 -1.44 -6.57
C LEU A 109 2.45 -0.25 -6.32
N ILE A 110 2.80 0.01 -5.05
CA ILE A 110 3.69 1.11 -4.72
C ILE A 110 5.12 0.82 -5.16
N TRP A 111 5.63 -0.41 -5.00
CA TRP A 111 6.97 -0.75 -5.51
C TRP A 111 7.06 -0.58 -7.03
N GLU A 112 6.06 -1.03 -7.78
CA GLU A 112 6.00 -0.85 -9.23
C GLU A 112 5.93 0.63 -9.62
N GLY A 113 5.16 1.41 -8.88
CA GLY A 113 5.09 2.85 -9.08
C GLY A 113 6.42 3.55 -8.82
N LEU A 114 7.08 3.25 -7.71
CA LEU A 114 8.41 3.78 -7.38
C LEU A 114 9.45 3.37 -8.42
N GLU A 115 9.46 2.11 -8.85
CA GLU A 115 10.37 1.60 -9.88
C GLU A 115 10.15 2.30 -11.22
N ARG A 116 8.89 2.49 -11.64
CA ARG A 116 8.52 3.19 -12.88
C ARG A 116 9.10 4.60 -12.97
N TYR A 117 9.11 5.33 -11.87
CA TYR A 117 9.63 6.69 -11.80
C TYR A 117 11.09 6.78 -11.33
N GLY A 118 11.78 5.63 -11.14
CA GLY A 118 13.20 5.56 -10.85
C GLY A 118 13.58 5.80 -9.38
N PHE A 119 12.62 5.73 -8.44
CA PHE A 119 12.85 5.79 -6.99
C PHE A 119 13.30 4.42 -6.46
N LYS A 120 14.46 3.98 -6.95
CA LYS A 120 14.95 2.62 -6.71
C LYS A 120 15.31 2.38 -5.25
N GLU A 121 15.89 3.36 -4.58
CA GLU A 121 16.28 3.24 -3.17
C GLU A 121 15.06 3.16 -2.25
N GLU A 122 14.04 3.99 -2.50
CA GLU A 122 12.78 3.97 -1.77
C GLU A 122 12.04 2.65 -1.97
N MET A 123 11.99 2.17 -3.19
CA MET A 123 11.38 0.89 -3.54
C MET A 123 12.11 -0.26 -2.82
N GLN A 124 13.43 -0.32 -2.88
CA GLN A 124 14.23 -1.36 -2.21
C GLN A 124 14.07 -1.33 -0.70
N ARG A 125 14.04 -0.13 -0.10
CA ARG A 125 13.81 0.03 1.34
C ARG A 125 12.44 -0.48 1.75
N ALA A 126 11.39 -0.15 1.00
CA ALA A 126 10.03 -0.61 1.27
C ALA A 126 9.89 -2.13 1.08
N ALA A 127 10.45 -2.67 0.00
CA ALA A 127 10.45 -4.11 -0.27
C ALA A 127 11.22 -4.91 0.80
N PHE A 128 12.41 -4.43 1.20
CA PHE A 128 13.22 -5.06 2.24
C PHE A 128 12.50 -5.10 3.59
N ALA A 129 11.85 -4.00 3.98
CA ALA A 129 11.06 -3.93 5.21
C ALA A 129 9.93 -4.98 5.23
N TRP A 130 9.17 -5.08 4.13
CA TRP A 130 8.06 -6.02 3.99
C TRP A 130 8.54 -7.48 3.94
N VAL A 131 9.51 -7.80 3.09
CA VAL A 131 10.05 -9.15 2.95
C VAL A 131 10.67 -9.63 4.27
N GLY A 132 11.47 -8.80 4.92
CA GLY A 132 12.08 -9.12 6.20
C GLY A 132 11.06 -9.36 7.31
N MET A 133 9.94 -8.64 7.30
CA MET A 133 8.84 -8.89 8.24
C MET A 133 8.17 -10.23 7.95
N ILE A 134 7.86 -10.55 6.68
CA ILE A 134 7.24 -11.84 6.32
C ILE A 134 8.16 -12.99 6.73
N ILE A 135 9.45 -12.93 6.43
CA ILE A 135 10.41 -13.99 6.79
C ILE A 135 10.40 -14.22 8.30
N ARG A 136 10.55 -13.17 9.11
CA ARG A 136 10.49 -13.28 10.57
C ARG A 136 9.18 -13.88 11.04
N ALA A 137 8.06 -13.40 10.54
CA ALA A 137 6.74 -13.90 10.91
C ALA A 137 6.54 -15.36 10.51
N THR A 138 7.02 -15.77 9.34
CA THR A 138 6.96 -17.16 8.84
C THR A 138 7.73 -18.11 9.77
N VAL A 139 8.91 -17.70 10.19
CA VAL A 139 9.75 -18.46 11.11
C VAL A 139 9.09 -18.58 12.48
N GLU A 140 8.59 -17.47 13.05
CA GLU A 140 7.91 -17.45 14.35
C GLU A 140 6.58 -18.22 14.34
N TYR A 141 5.98 -18.42 13.18
CA TYR A 141 4.63 -18.98 13.01
C TYR A 141 4.61 -20.29 12.21
N ASN A 142 5.61 -21.13 12.40
CA ASN A 142 5.70 -22.47 11.81
C ASN A 142 5.54 -22.53 10.28
N GLY A 143 6.10 -21.60 9.54
CA GLY A 143 6.05 -21.56 8.08
C GLY A 143 4.77 -20.95 7.50
N LEU A 144 3.90 -20.38 8.32
CA LEU A 144 2.66 -19.75 7.88
C LEU A 144 2.91 -18.30 7.44
N ILE A 145 2.38 -17.93 6.25
CA ILE A 145 2.36 -16.57 5.74
C ILE A 145 0.92 -16.05 5.86
N PRO A 146 0.63 -15.14 6.80
CA PRO A 146 -0.72 -14.61 7.01
C PRO A 146 -1.14 -13.59 5.94
N GLU A 147 -2.41 -13.23 5.96
CA GLU A 147 -3.04 -12.34 4.99
C GLU A 147 -2.53 -10.91 5.07
N LYS A 148 -2.39 -10.39 6.29
CA LYS A 148 -2.05 -9.01 6.61
C LYS A 148 -1.15 -8.94 7.84
N PHE A 149 -0.51 -7.80 8.04
CA PHE A 149 0.46 -7.60 9.10
C PHE A 149 0.27 -6.25 9.78
N ASN A 150 0.64 -6.17 11.05
CA ASN A 150 0.89 -4.88 11.70
C ASN A 150 2.29 -4.40 11.26
N VAL A 151 2.34 -3.50 10.30
CA VAL A 151 3.60 -3.02 9.70
C VAL A 151 4.35 -2.05 10.62
N GLU A 152 3.68 -1.37 11.55
CA GLU A 152 4.33 -0.54 12.56
C GLU A 152 5.20 -1.40 13.48
N LYS A 153 4.63 -2.45 14.04
CA LYS A 153 5.34 -3.40 14.92
C LYS A 153 6.23 -4.38 14.15
N GLY A 154 5.98 -4.54 12.85
CA GLY A 154 6.63 -5.56 12.02
C GLY A 154 6.26 -6.97 12.46
N SER A 155 4.98 -7.23 12.71
CA SER A 155 4.47 -8.46 13.32
C SER A 155 3.24 -8.99 12.58
N HIS A 156 3.10 -10.33 12.60
CA HIS A 156 1.90 -11.03 12.15
C HIS A 156 0.77 -11.02 13.18
N LYS A 157 1.05 -10.59 14.42
CA LYS A 157 0.04 -10.51 15.48
C LYS A 157 -0.80 -9.26 15.24
N THR A 158 -2.06 -9.48 14.89
CA THR A 158 -3.01 -8.44 14.53
C THR A 158 -4.30 -8.61 15.34
N ASP A 159 -4.71 -7.56 16.02
CA ASP A 159 -6.00 -7.48 16.70
C ASP A 159 -6.92 -6.67 15.80
N VAL A 160 -7.77 -7.31 14.99
CA VAL A 160 -8.51 -6.61 13.95
C VAL A 160 -9.96 -6.99 13.91
N GLU A 161 -10.81 -5.99 13.77
CA GLU A 161 -12.18 -6.17 13.32
C GLU A 161 -12.20 -6.81 11.93
N TYR A 162 -12.91 -7.93 11.78
CA TYR A 162 -13.04 -8.63 10.51
C TYR A 162 -14.41 -8.32 9.89
N GLY A 163 -14.39 -7.77 8.68
CA GLY A 163 -15.58 -7.60 7.87
C GLY A 163 -16.46 -6.39 8.19
N ASN A 164 -15.99 -5.40 8.94
CA ASN A 164 -16.75 -4.19 9.31
C ASN A 164 -18.06 -4.48 10.08
N VAL A 165 -18.08 -5.57 10.86
CA VAL A 165 -19.29 -5.98 11.64
C VAL A 165 -19.22 -5.52 13.09
N GLY A 166 -18.22 -4.74 13.49
CA GLY A 166 -18.07 -4.20 14.86
C GLY A 166 -17.71 -5.26 15.90
N ALA A 167 -17.26 -6.44 15.49
CA ALA A 167 -16.82 -7.51 16.38
C ALA A 167 -15.29 -7.68 16.30
N ILE A 168 -14.62 -7.55 17.44
CA ILE A 168 -13.21 -7.87 17.59
C ILE A 168 -13.12 -9.40 17.76
N PHE A 169 -12.44 -10.06 16.84
CA PHE A 169 -12.13 -11.48 16.96
C PHE A 169 -10.67 -11.63 17.35
N ASP A 170 -10.38 -12.54 18.27
CA ASP A 170 -9.02 -13.09 18.43
C ASP A 170 -8.73 -13.91 17.16
N TYR A 171 -8.28 -13.21 16.12
CA TYR A 171 -8.10 -13.81 14.82
C TYR A 171 -6.73 -14.48 14.73
N VAL A 172 -6.74 -15.78 14.52
CA VAL A 172 -5.55 -16.51 14.07
C VAL A 172 -5.45 -16.32 12.56
N PRO A 173 -4.45 -15.58 12.07
CA PRO A 173 -4.29 -15.37 10.64
C PRO A 173 -4.17 -16.71 9.93
N GLN A 174 -5.03 -16.97 8.97
CA GLN A 174 -4.91 -18.18 8.14
C GLN A 174 -3.86 -17.93 7.06
N GLY A 175 -3.15 -19.00 6.66
CA GLY A 175 -2.19 -18.97 5.56
C GLY A 175 -2.84 -19.24 4.21
N GLY A 176 -2.04 -19.11 3.14
CA GLY A 176 -2.46 -19.50 1.79
C GLY A 176 -3.02 -18.35 0.93
N PHE A 177 -2.84 -17.11 1.32
CA PHE A 177 -3.26 -15.95 0.53
C PHE A 177 -2.32 -15.71 -0.65
N GLY A 178 -2.85 -15.85 -1.87
CA GLY A 178 -2.08 -15.74 -3.11
C GLY A 178 -1.32 -14.41 -3.23
N TRP A 179 -1.95 -13.30 -2.93
CA TRP A 179 -1.31 -11.99 -3.02
C TRP A 179 -0.17 -11.77 -2.01
N THR A 180 -0.27 -12.32 -0.80
CA THR A 180 0.82 -12.21 0.19
C THR A 180 2.02 -13.06 -0.24
N ASN A 181 1.78 -14.28 -0.72
CA ASN A 181 2.83 -15.13 -1.28
C ASN A 181 3.48 -14.48 -2.51
N ALA A 182 2.68 -13.90 -3.41
CA ALA A 182 3.19 -13.18 -4.57
C ALA A 182 4.05 -11.98 -4.16
N SER A 183 3.65 -11.22 -3.13
CA SER A 183 4.41 -10.07 -2.64
C SER A 183 5.78 -10.46 -2.08
N LEU A 184 5.89 -11.63 -1.44
CA LEU A 184 7.18 -12.15 -0.99
C LEU A 184 8.12 -12.39 -2.17
N VAL A 185 7.66 -13.12 -3.19
CA VAL A 185 8.46 -13.43 -4.39
C VAL A 185 8.86 -12.17 -5.14
N LEU A 186 7.90 -11.28 -5.39
CA LEU A 186 8.13 -10.01 -6.10
C LEU A 186 9.04 -9.05 -5.30
N GLY A 187 8.91 -9.06 -3.97
CA GLY A 187 9.75 -8.28 -3.10
C GLY A 187 11.20 -8.77 -3.12
N ILE A 188 11.45 -10.07 -2.98
CA ILE A 188 12.80 -10.67 -3.06
C ILE A 188 13.46 -10.35 -4.40
N ALA A 189 12.73 -10.38 -5.51
CA ALA A 189 13.25 -10.05 -6.83
C ALA A 189 13.77 -8.60 -6.94
N ARG A 190 13.28 -7.69 -6.10
CA ARG A 190 13.66 -6.26 -6.07
C ARG A 190 14.84 -5.95 -5.15
N LEU A 191 15.24 -6.90 -4.31
CA LEU A 191 16.33 -6.70 -3.34
C LEU A 191 17.71 -6.81 -4.00
N THR A 192 18.66 -6.08 -3.44
CA THR A 192 20.08 -6.25 -3.74
C THR A 192 20.62 -7.56 -3.18
N ASP A 193 21.74 -8.06 -3.70
CA ASP A 193 22.38 -9.27 -3.18
C ASP A 193 22.80 -9.11 -1.71
N ALA A 194 23.23 -7.90 -1.29
CA ALA A 194 23.53 -7.62 0.09
C ALA A 194 22.31 -7.71 1.00
N GLN A 195 21.16 -7.17 0.57
CA GLN A 195 19.89 -7.29 1.30
C GLN A 195 19.40 -8.74 1.40
N LYS A 196 19.56 -9.53 0.33
CA LYS A 196 19.23 -10.97 0.36
C LYS A 196 20.09 -11.72 1.35
N ALA A 197 21.41 -11.48 1.34
CA ALA A 197 22.33 -12.12 2.31
C ALA A 197 22.01 -11.72 3.76
N GLU A 198 21.55 -10.49 4.01
CA GLU A 198 21.07 -10.08 5.34
C GLU A 198 19.82 -10.84 5.77
N LEU A 199 18.88 -11.08 4.84
CA LEU A 199 17.66 -11.86 5.11
C LEU A 199 17.95 -13.34 5.35
N ASP A 200 18.88 -13.94 4.60
CA ASP A 200 19.32 -15.33 4.82
C ASP A 200 19.89 -15.49 6.22
N ALA A 201 20.71 -14.55 6.67
CA ALA A 201 21.25 -14.56 8.04
C ALA A 201 20.18 -14.36 9.14
N LEU A 202 19.00 -13.85 8.83
CA LEU A 202 17.86 -13.81 9.75
C LEU A 202 17.16 -15.16 9.84
N ALA A 203 17.05 -15.87 8.72
CA ALA A 203 16.43 -17.20 8.67
C ALA A 203 17.25 -18.25 9.45
N ASP A 204 18.58 -18.13 9.46
CA ASP A 204 19.49 -19.05 10.16
C ASP A 204 19.52 -18.88 11.69
N LYS A 205 18.94 -17.80 12.24
CA LYS A 205 18.95 -17.52 13.68
C LYS A 205 17.76 -18.10 14.45
N VAL A 206 16.93 -18.84 13.79
CA VAL A 206 15.73 -19.45 14.34
C VAL A 206 15.76 -20.96 14.16
#